data_5304a5b5dabecde53df79997f7272e40
#
_entry.id   5304a5b5dabecde53df79997f7272e40
#
_cell.length_a   1.000
_cell.length_b   1.000
_cell.length_c   1.000
_cell.angle_alpha   90.00
_cell.angle_beta   90.00
_cell.angle_gamma   90.00
#
_symmetry.space_group_name_H-M   'P 1'
#
loop_
_entity.id
_entity.type
_entity.pdbx_description
1 polymer ?
#
loop_
_entity_poly.entity_id
_entity_poly.type
_entity_poly.pdbx_seq_one_letter_code
_entity_poly.pdbx_strand_id
1 'polypeptide(L)'
;MTGSIEQGTSQTHGNTHLLHFVVRLPRPMGKVWSALATPEGLAGWFTAADELEPRLGGAVTLRGLGGGRVTAWDVDRVAEYTMEDGGRLRFHLERDGDQACVLRFTHEFQGEDHSEAGWRTRFERLIEQLAP
;
A
#
# COMPACT_ATOMS: atom_id res chain seq x y z
N MET A 1 -8.77 2.67 -20.47
CA MET A 1 -8.54 1.41 -19.72
C MET A 1 -8.72 1.66 -18.24
N THR A 2 -9.49 0.85 -17.58
CA THR A 2 -9.69 0.95 -16.13
C THR A 2 -8.74 0.02 -15.40
N GLY A 3 -8.40 0.38 -14.17
CA GLY A 3 -7.61 -0.50 -13.33
C GLY A 3 -8.39 -1.75 -12.93
N SER A 4 -7.69 -2.75 -12.47
CA SER A 4 -8.30 -3.99 -12.00
C SER A 4 -7.56 -4.50 -10.76
N ILE A 5 -8.30 -5.22 -9.91
CA ILE A 5 -7.76 -5.87 -8.73
C ILE A 5 -7.78 -7.37 -9.01
N GLU A 6 -6.61 -7.98 -9.01
CA GLU A 6 -6.52 -9.43 -9.06
C GLU A 6 -6.59 -9.95 -7.63
N GLN A 7 -7.28 -11.05 -7.45
CA GLN A 7 -7.39 -11.63 -6.12
C GLN A 7 -6.02 -12.12 -5.66
N GLY A 8 -5.61 -11.65 -4.49
CA GLY A 8 -4.36 -12.06 -3.90
C GLY A 8 -4.46 -13.37 -3.16
N THR A 9 -3.37 -13.74 -2.52
CA THR A 9 -3.30 -14.92 -1.66
C THR A 9 -3.30 -14.49 -0.20
N SER A 10 -3.74 -15.39 0.65
CA SER A 10 -3.74 -15.19 2.09
C SER A 10 -3.05 -16.39 2.72
N GLN A 11 -2.11 -16.14 3.63
CA GLN A 11 -1.38 -17.18 4.35
C GLN A 11 -1.42 -16.88 5.85
N THR A 12 -1.48 -17.94 6.66
CA THR A 12 -1.48 -17.81 8.11
C THR A 12 -0.48 -18.79 8.70
N HIS A 13 0.40 -18.26 9.56
CA HIS A 13 1.38 -19.06 10.30
C HIS A 13 1.26 -18.68 11.79
N GLY A 14 0.63 -19.56 12.59
CA GLY A 14 0.37 -19.24 13.98
C GLY A 14 -0.54 -18.02 14.08
N ASN A 15 -0.03 -16.94 14.65
CA ASN A 15 -0.77 -15.69 14.84
C ASN A 15 -0.41 -14.61 13.80
N THR A 16 0.43 -14.97 12.82
CA THR A 16 0.87 -14.04 11.77
C THR A 16 0.10 -14.31 10.49
N HIS A 17 -0.46 -13.26 9.92
CA HIS A 17 -1.23 -13.30 8.68
C HIS A 17 -0.53 -12.51 7.58
N LEU A 18 -0.57 -13.03 6.36
CA LEU A 18 -0.04 -12.35 5.18
C LEU A 18 -1.13 -12.26 4.13
N LEU A 19 -1.41 -11.04 3.68
CA LEU A 19 -2.31 -10.78 2.57
C LEU A 19 -1.50 -10.23 1.40
N HIS A 20 -1.74 -10.75 0.20
CA HIS A 20 -1.12 -10.27 -1.03
C HIS A 20 -2.21 -9.86 -2.02
N PHE A 21 -2.04 -8.70 -2.63
CA PHE A 21 -2.90 -8.23 -3.70
C PHE A 21 -2.06 -7.82 -4.90
N VAL A 22 -2.61 -7.99 -6.08
CA VAL A 22 -2.05 -7.47 -7.32
C VAL A 22 -3.08 -6.53 -7.91
N VAL A 23 -2.70 -5.27 -8.10
CA VAL A 23 -3.60 -4.24 -8.62
C VAL A 23 -2.98 -3.65 -9.88
N ARG A 24 -3.71 -3.70 -10.99
CA ARG A 24 -3.27 -3.10 -12.24
C ARG A 24 -3.81 -1.68 -12.32
N LEU A 25 -2.91 -0.74 -12.57
CA LEU A 25 -3.23 0.68 -12.52
C LEU A 25 -2.91 1.33 -13.87
N PRO A 26 -3.88 2.05 -14.49
CA PRO A 26 -3.68 2.66 -15.81
C PRO A 26 -2.97 4.02 -15.72
N ARG A 27 -1.89 4.07 -14.93
CA ARG A 27 -1.07 5.25 -14.73
C ARG A 27 0.39 4.85 -14.59
N PRO A 28 1.33 5.70 -14.99
CA PRO A 28 2.75 5.41 -14.80
C PRO A 28 3.13 5.42 -13.33
N MET A 29 4.24 4.74 -13.00
CA MET A 29 4.70 4.57 -11.63
C MET A 29 4.85 5.89 -10.85
N GLY A 30 5.36 6.93 -11.52
CA GLY A 30 5.55 8.21 -10.85
C GLY A 30 4.25 8.86 -10.38
N LYS A 31 3.15 8.65 -11.11
CA LYS A 31 1.84 9.13 -10.72
C LYS A 31 1.27 8.33 -9.56
N VAL A 32 1.45 7.01 -9.60
CA VAL A 32 0.95 6.12 -8.56
C VAL A 32 1.76 6.30 -7.27
N TRP A 33 3.05 6.54 -7.38
CA TRP A 33 3.93 6.75 -6.24
C TRP A 33 3.39 7.79 -5.26
N SER A 34 2.88 8.90 -5.76
CA SER A 34 2.33 9.96 -4.91
C SER A 34 1.15 9.49 -4.07
N ALA A 35 0.37 8.53 -4.56
CA ALA A 35 -0.77 7.99 -3.81
C ALA A 35 -0.32 7.04 -2.69
N LEU A 36 0.89 6.49 -2.77
CA LEU A 36 1.41 5.53 -1.81
C LEU A 36 2.39 6.14 -0.81
N ALA A 37 3.06 7.21 -1.19
CA ALA A 37 4.23 7.72 -0.49
C ALA A 37 4.08 9.15 0.03
N THR A 38 2.89 9.72 0.00
CA THR A 38 2.62 11.05 0.56
C THR A 38 1.40 11.00 1.47
N PRO A 39 1.34 11.88 2.49
CA PRO A 39 0.16 11.97 3.34
C PRO A 39 -1.12 12.27 2.57
N GLU A 40 -1.07 13.19 1.63
CA GLU A 40 -2.22 13.58 0.81
C GLU A 40 -2.71 12.41 -0.05
N GLY A 41 -1.75 11.69 -0.64
CA GLY A 41 -2.08 10.54 -1.48
C GLY A 41 -2.72 9.41 -0.69
N LEU A 42 -2.13 9.06 0.45
CA LEU A 42 -2.66 8.01 1.32
C LEU A 42 -4.05 8.34 1.86
N ALA A 43 -4.29 9.61 2.20
CA ALA A 43 -5.57 10.02 2.75
C ALA A 43 -6.73 9.85 1.76
N GLY A 44 -6.46 9.89 0.48
CA GLY A 44 -7.50 9.79 -0.55
C GLY A 44 -8.08 8.40 -0.73
N TRP A 45 -7.34 7.36 -0.38
CA TRP A 45 -7.81 5.99 -0.62
C TRP A 45 -7.61 5.04 0.57
N PHE A 46 -6.67 5.31 1.44
CA PHE A 46 -6.31 4.43 2.54
C PHE A 46 -6.63 5.06 3.89
N THR A 47 -5.69 5.83 4.46
CA THR A 47 -5.89 6.52 5.73
C THR A 47 -5.01 7.75 5.81
N ALA A 48 -5.40 8.70 6.64
CA ALA A 48 -4.59 9.90 6.85
C ALA A 48 -3.26 9.52 7.52
N ALA A 49 -2.18 10.09 7.02
CA ALA A 49 -0.87 9.98 7.66
C ALA A 49 -0.62 11.29 8.41
N ASP A 50 -0.53 11.20 9.73
CA ASP A 50 -0.25 12.37 10.56
C ASP A 50 1.24 12.73 10.48
N GLU A 51 2.09 11.74 10.17
CA GLU A 51 3.51 11.94 9.95
C GLU A 51 4.00 10.95 8.90
N LEU A 52 4.82 11.41 7.98
CA LEU A 52 5.50 10.55 7.01
C LEU A 52 6.78 11.22 6.55
N GLU A 53 7.90 10.75 7.07
CA GLU A 53 9.22 11.20 6.62
C GLU A 53 9.63 10.37 5.40
N PRO A 54 9.84 11.00 4.25
CA PRO A 54 10.03 10.28 2.97
C PRO A 54 11.47 9.77 2.80
N ARG A 55 11.90 8.87 3.66
CA ARG A 55 13.23 8.29 3.62
C ARG A 55 13.28 6.99 4.42
N LEU A 56 14.24 6.14 4.10
CA LEU A 56 14.50 4.92 4.87
C LEU A 56 14.80 5.29 6.33
N GLY A 57 14.15 4.60 7.25
CA GLY A 57 14.28 4.88 8.69
C GLY A 57 13.43 6.04 9.17
N GLY A 58 12.73 6.73 8.27
CA GLY A 58 11.87 7.85 8.62
C GLY A 58 10.68 7.44 9.48
N ALA A 59 10.17 8.39 10.26
CA ALA A 59 8.99 8.14 11.09
C ALA A 59 7.72 8.18 10.25
N VAL A 60 6.77 7.31 10.57
CA VAL A 60 5.46 7.29 9.95
C VAL A 60 4.40 7.09 11.02
N THR A 61 3.30 7.83 10.94
CA THR A 61 2.14 7.65 11.80
C THR A 61 0.90 7.60 10.93
N LEU A 62 0.24 6.46 10.94
CA LEU A 62 -0.97 6.23 10.15
C LEU A 62 -2.17 6.19 11.07
N ARG A 63 -3.18 6.99 10.75
CA ARG A 63 -4.37 7.09 11.57
C ARG A 63 -5.10 5.75 11.62
N GLY A 64 -5.36 5.24 12.82
CA GLY A 64 -5.98 3.93 13.02
C GLY A 64 -4.99 2.77 13.08
N LEU A 65 -3.73 2.97 12.69
CA LEU A 65 -2.71 1.93 12.73
C LEU A 65 -1.55 2.24 13.67
N GLY A 66 -1.41 3.51 14.07
CA GLY A 66 -0.36 3.92 15.00
C GLY A 66 0.92 4.34 14.31
N GLY A 67 2.00 4.37 15.07
CA GLY A 67 3.32 4.80 14.62
C GLY A 67 4.17 3.65 14.12
N GLY A 68 5.21 3.99 13.38
CA GLY A 68 6.16 3.04 12.85
C GLY A 68 7.31 3.72 12.13
N ARG A 69 7.97 2.96 11.27
CA ARG A 69 9.13 3.42 10.52
C ARG A 69 9.01 3.01 9.05
N VAL A 70 9.62 3.82 8.19
CA VAL A 70 9.82 3.46 6.78
C VAL A 70 10.94 2.42 6.73
N THR A 71 10.63 1.21 6.30
CA THR A 71 11.59 0.10 6.29
C THR A 71 12.07 -0.29 4.90
N ALA A 72 11.47 0.28 3.84
CA ALA A 72 12.00 0.23 2.49
C ALA A 72 11.54 1.48 1.76
N TRP A 73 12.44 2.09 1.01
CA TRP A 73 12.15 3.31 0.28
C TRP A 73 12.99 3.37 -0.99
N ASP A 74 12.35 3.18 -2.12
CA ASP A 74 12.95 3.31 -3.44
C ASP A 74 11.95 4.09 -4.30
N VAL A 75 12.25 5.33 -4.58
CA VAL A 75 11.32 6.26 -5.23
C VAL A 75 10.77 5.67 -6.52
N ASP A 76 9.46 5.76 -6.69
CA ASP A 76 8.67 5.21 -7.79
C ASP A 76 8.57 3.68 -7.80
N ARG A 77 9.21 2.97 -6.88
CA ARG A 77 9.23 1.50 -6.89
C ARG A 77 8.72 0.85 -5.62
N VAL A 78 9.26 1.22 -4.45
CA VAL A 78 8.94 0.53 -3.19
C VAL A 78 8.74 1.52 -2.07
N ALA A 79 7.64 1.35 -1.33
CA ALA A 79 7.45 2.00 -0.05
C ALA A 79 6.98 0.92 0.93
N GLU A 80 7.66 0.80 2.06
CA GLU A 80 7.28 -0.17 3.09
C GLU A 80 7.24 0.52 4.43
N TYR A 81 6.15 0.30 5.15
CA TYR A 81 5.93 0.86 6.47
C TYR A 81 5.77 -0.28 7.47
N THR A 82 6.67 -0.34 8.45
CA THR A 82 6.59 -1.31 9.54
C THR A 82 6.12 -0.60 10.79
N MET A 83 4.99 -1.05 11.31
CA MET A 83 4.34 -0.42 12.45
C MET A 83 4.86 -1.01 13.77
N GLU A 84 4.76 -0.22 14.83
CA GLU A 84 5.26 -0.60 16.16
C GLU A 84 4.55 -1.85 16.72
N ASP A 85 3.33 -2.10 16.30
CA ASP A 85 2.58 -3.29 16.72
C ASP A 85 2.99 -4.58 16.00
N GLY A 86 3.97 -4.48 15.08
CA GLY A 86 4.46 -5.61 14.31
C GLY A 86 3.84 -5.75 12.92
N GLY A 87 2.88 -4.90 12.57
CA GLY A 87 2.28 -4.90 11.24
C GLY A 87 3.22 -4.29 10.20
N ARG A 88 3.10 -4.75 8.95
CA ARG A 88 3.93 -4.25 7.85
C ARG A 88 3.08 -4.11 6.59
N LEU A 89 3.23 -2.96 5.96
CA LEU A 89 2.57 -2.62 4.70
C LEU A 89 3.65 -2.40 3.65
N ARG A 90 3.68 -3.23 2.60
CA ARG A 90 4.67 -3.10 1.54
C ARG A 90 3.97 -2.84 0.21
N PHE A 91 4.32 -1.75 -0.43
CA PHE A 91 3.85 -1.35 -1.75
C PHE A 91 5.00 -1.45 -2.73
N HIS A 92 4.88 -2.34 -3.71
CA HIS A 92 5.90 -2.53 -4.73
C HIS A 92 5.28 -2.29 -6.10
N LEU A 93 5.83 -1.33 -6.84
CA LEU A 93 5.37 -0.98 -8.18
C LEU A 93 6.27 -1.60 -9.23
N GLU A 94 5.66 -2.18 -10.24
CA GLU A 94 6.35 -2.70 -11.42
C GLU A 94 5.82 -1.99 -12.65
N ARG A 95 6.71 -1.64 -13.56
CA ARG A 95 6.34 -1.00 -14.81
C ARG A 95 5.55 -1.97 -15.69
N ASP A 96 4.50 -1.46 -16.31
CA ASP A 96 3.69 -2.21 -17.27
C ASP A 96 3.46 -1.30 -18.48
N GLY A 97 4.52 -1.13 -19.29
CA GLY A 97 4.52 -0.17 -20.38
C GLY A 97 4.77 1.25 -19.89
N ASP A 98 4.60 2.24 -20.75
CA ASP A 98 4.93 3.64 -20.45
C ASP A 98 3.84 4.36 -19.64
N GLN A 99 2.60 3.86 -19.70
CA GLN A 99 1.45 4.56 -19.14
C GLN A 99 0.72 3.76 -18.07
N ALA A 100 1.27 2.64 -17.64
CA ALA A 100 0.63 1.78 -16.65
C ALA A 100 1.65 1.13 -15.74
N CYS A 101 1.18 0.63 -14.60
CA CYS A 101 2.01 -0.15 -13.69
C CYS A 101 1.18 -1.18 -12.94
N VAL A 102 1.87 -2.07 -12.27
CA VAL A 102 1.27 -3.09 -11.41
C VAL A 102 1.72 -2.83 -9.99
N LEU A 103 0.78 -2.73 -9.07
CA LEU A 103 1.06 -2.64 -7.65
C LEU A 103 0.97 -4.04 -7.04
N ARG A 104 2.07 -4.48 -6.43
CA ARG A 104 2.08 -5.69 -5.61
C ARG A 104 2.09 -5.25 -4.16
N PHE A 105 1.03 -5.59 -3.47
CA PHE A 105 0.83 -5.19 -2.08
C PHE A 105 0.92 -6.39 -1.16
N THR A 106 1.65 -6.21 -0.06
CA THR A 106 1.75 -7.22 0.99
C THR A 106 1.40 -6.57 2.32
N HIS A 107 0.47 -7.16 3.05
CA HIS A 107 0.13 -6.75 4.40
C HIS A 107 0.40 -7.91 5.36
N GLU A 108 1.36 -7.73 6.25
CA GLU A 108 1.66 -8.67 7.32
C GLU A 108 1.12 -8.09 8.62
N PHE A 109 0.38 -8.88 9.38
CA PHE A 109 -0.19 -8.43 10.64
C PHE A 109 -0.36 -9.62 11.59
N GLN A 110 -0.51 -9.32 12.88
CA GLN A 110 -0.72 -10.32 13.91
C GLN A 110 -2.08 -10.12 14.55
N GLY A 111 -2.62 -11.20 15.12
CA GLY A 111 -3.88 -11.16 15.84
C GLY A 111 -5.09 -11.41 14.97
N GLU A 112 -6.11 -10.59 15.12
CA GLU A 112 -7.37 -10.79 14.42
C GLU A 112 -7.21 -10.59 12.91
N ASP A 113 -7.97 -11.38 12.17
CA ASP A 113 -7.97 -11.34 10.72
C ASP A 113 -8.58 -10.01 10.23
N HIS A 114 -7.82 -9.28 9.45
CA HIS A 114 -8.33 -8.08 8.78
C HIS A 114 -8.97 -8.47 7.46
N SER A 115 -10.16 -7.98 7.24
CA SER A 115 -10.97 -8.34 6.09
C SER A 115 -10.26 -8.06 4.76
N GLU A 116 -10.09 -9.10 3.96
CA GLU A 116 -9.64 -9.00 2.58
C GLU A 116 -10.56 -8.06 1.79
N ALA A 117 -11.86 -8.11 2.08
CA ALA A 117 -12.84 -7.22 1.46
C ALA A 117 -12.59 -5.75 1.77
N GLY A 118 -12.11 -5.45 2.98
CA GLY A 118 -11.75 -4.08 3.34
C GLY A 118 -10.62 -3.53 2.49
N TRP A 119 -9.59 -4.33 2.23
CA TRP A 119 -8.50 -3.93 1.35
C TRP A 119 -8.95 -3.80 -0.10
N ARG A 120 -9.81 -4.69 -0.56
CA ARG A 120 -10.37 -4.60 -1.91
C ARG A 120 -11.10 -3.28 -2.10
N THR A 121 -11.92 -2.87 -1.14
CA THR A 121 -12.62 -1.59 -1.17
C THR A 121 -11.66 -0.41 -1.25
N ARG A 122 -10.56 -0.47 -0.48
CA ARG A 122 -9.54 0.57 -0.52
C ARG A 122 -8.85 0.64 -1.87
N PHE A 123 -8.53 -0.49 -2.48
CA PHE A 123 -7.90 -0.50 -3.81
C PHE A 123 -8.87 -0.02 -4.89
N GLU A 124 -10.16 -0.26 -4.74
CA GLU A 124 -11.15 0.32 -5.66
C GLU A 124 -11.13 1.85 -5.58
N ARG A 125 -10.99 2.41 -4.39
CA ARG A 125 -10.83 3.86 -4.20
C ARG A 125 -9.53 4.36 -4.82
N LEU A 126 -8.45 3.61 -4.70
CA LEU A 126 -7.18 3.96 -5.32
C LEU A 126 -7.32 4.05 -6.84
N ILE A 127 -7.97 3.08 -7.44
CA ILE A 127 -8.22 3.07 -8.88
C ILE A 127 -9.03 4.31 -9.28
N GLU A 128 -10.08 4.64 -8.54
CA GLU A 128 -10.87 5.85 -8.78
C GLU A 128 -10.05 7.12 -8.67
N GLN A 129 -9.23 7.22 -7.63
CA GLN A 129 -8.37 8.38 -7.38
C GLN A 129 -7.41 8.61 -8.54
N LEU A 130 -6.93 7.54 -9.17
CA LEU A 130 -5.97 7.59 -10.26
C LEU A 130 -6.62 7.65 -11.64
N ALA A 131 -7.93 7.59 -11.72
CA ALA A 131 -8.65 7.69 -12.98
C ALA A 131 -8.43 9.08 -13.61
N PRO A 132 -8.35 9.15 -14.97
CA PRO A 132 -8.16 10.42 -15.66
C PRO A 132 -9.34 11.35 -15.52
#